data_f31a1a8077fc9203270383866c55f215
#
_entry.id   f31a1a8077fc9203270383866c55f215
#
_cell.length_a   1.000
_cell.length_b   1.000
_cell.length_c   1.000
_cell.angle_alpha   90.00
_cell.angle_beta   90.00
_cell.angle_gamma   90.00
#
_symmetry.space_group_name_H-M   'P 1'
#
loop_
_entity.id
_entity.type
_entity.pdbx_description
1 polymer ?
#
loop_
_entity_poly.entity_id
_entity_poly.type
_entity_poly.pdbx_seq_one_letter_code
_entity_poly.pdbx_strand_id
1 'polypeptide(L)'
;LNLGFQPETGLARALGCAHRFTDSGLGRLETVTDADGRTSLPAVFAIGDGAQIGGARIALARGRLAGLAAARDLGHAVPEDAAARADLARAEAFQAALWRLFEVPGFDAARLADDTIVCRCEEVTAGALRAGRAAGASSTGALKKATRAGMGRCQGRMCAATVARIAGAAAEPDWAAPRAPLKPVPALALAMEKPEWTEAPSFEAPMRDGPPMSRGEAMERCDLLVIGAGVLGLAIARTAAREGLHVIALDRGEPGQGASTANAGSLHVQLHAYDSAGAAEGPDSAAAQILALGPRSVALWRDIARDSGEALAIRAEGGLMLAETPAHLRALADKVAMERDFGVTSSLLGANELYATAPWLAPGFAGAAFCAEEGQMDPLRGLSALLRLAREAGAEVRAATPVTALSREGSVFRAETPGGAIHAGRVVNAAGPWAGQIAAQLGAPIPVRATVQQVIATEAAGAELLRPLVLHGSRHLSLKQGDAGHLILGGAWPGELDAAGRPRNLRASIEGNLWVARSVLPAIAGLHVIRAWTGLNVLIPGPILGADPRVPGLFHAVTFNGWTLAPVIAELIAEALRGGKGPPAVFSPAAYGSRS
;
A
#
# COMPACT_ATOMS: atom_id res chain seq x y z
N LEU A 1 30.84 -17.91 -4.08
CA LEU A 1 30.65 -18.63 -2.81
C LEU A 1 29.16 -18.96 -2.66
N ASN A 2 28.83 -20.24 -2.54
CA ASN A 2 27.47 -20.70 -2.24
C ASN A 2 27.37 -20.88 -0.71
N LEU A 3 26.55 -20.02 -0.07
CA LEU A 3 26.32 -20.04 1.38
C LEU A 3 25.14 -20.95 1.79
N GLY A 4 24.63 -21.77 0.87
CA GLY A 4 23.54 -22.72 1.10
C GLY A 4 22.32 -22.48 0.20
N PHE A 5 21.24 -23.20 0.50
CA PHE A 5 19.98 -23.17 -0.25
C PHE A 5 18.88 -22.59 0.64
N GLN A 6 17.89 -21.95 0.01
CA GLN A 6 16.68 -21.45 0.65
C GLN A 6 15.49 -22.34 0.27
N PRO A 7 14.61 -22.71 1.20
CA PRO A 7 13.36 -23.38 0.87
C PRO A 7 12.45 -22.47 0.02
N GLU A 8 11.69 -23.05 -0.92
CA GLU A 8 10.69 -22.31 -1.68
C GLU A 8 9.36 -22.30 -0.92
N THR A 9 9.26 -21.49 0.11
CA THR A 9 8.08 -21.38 0.98
C THR A 9 7.01 -20.43 0.45
N GLY A 10 7.17 -19.92 -0.76
CA GLY A 10 6.30 -18.85 -1.31
C GLY A 10 4.81 -19.22 -1.30
N LEU A 11 4.45 -20.44 -1.71
CA LEU A 11 3.05 -20.88 -1.72
C LEU A 11 2.50 -21.05 -0.30
N ALA A 12 3.23 -21.74 0.58
CA ALA A 12 2.81 -21.95 1.96
C ALA A 12 2.61 -20.63 2.73
N ARG A 13 3.51 -19.65 2.49
CA ARG A 13 3.40 -18.30 3.05
C ARG A 13 2.20 -17.54 2.51
N ALA A 14 1.94 -17.63 1.21
CA ALA A 14 0.78 -16.99 0.60
C ALA A 14 -0.55 -17.56 1.11
N LEU A 15 -0.57 -18.85 1.44
CA LEU A 15 -1.72 -19.50 2.07
C LEU A 15 -1.87 -19.15 3.57
N GLY A 16 -0.82 -18.63 4.21
CA GLY A 16 -0.83 -18.30 5.64
C GLY A 16 -0.45 -19.45 6.55
N CYS A 17 0.29 -20.45 6.04
CA CYS A 17 0.85 -21.51 6.89
C CYS A 17 1.85 -20.93 7.89
N ALA A 18 1.99 -21.56 9.06
CA ALA A 18 2.99 -21.21 10.05
C ALA A 18 4.42 -21.52 9.53
N HIS A 19 5.36 -20.66 9.88
CA HIS A 19 6.77 -20.79 9.52
C HIS A 19 7.65 -20.61 10.75
N ARG A 20 8.86 -21.19 10.68
CA ARG A 20 9.91 -20.94 11.67
C ARG A 20 11.18 -20.48 10.98
N PHE A 21 11.92 -19.61 11.65
CA PHE A 21 13.24 -19.22 11.20
C PHE A 21 14.28 -20.18 11.80
N THR A 22 15.16 -20.70 10.94
CA THR A 22 16.29 -21.54 11.35
C THR A 22 17.58 -20.75 11.11
N ASP A 23 18.29 -20.41 12.19
CA ASP A 23 19.50 -19.59 12.14
C ASP A 23 20.75 -20.44 11.85
N SER A 24 20.78 -21.05 10.68
CA SER A 24 21.96 -21.79 10.19
C SER A 24 22.42 -21.24 8.85
N GLY A 25 23.70 -21.01 8.67
CA GLY A 25 24.25 -20.41 7.48
C GLY A 25 23.67 -19.00 7.21
N LEU A 26 23.01 -18.82 6.06
CA LEU A 26 22.32 -17.55 5.70
C LEU A 26 21.04 -17.29 6.50
N GLY A 27 20.59 -18.26 7.29
CA GLY A 27 19.25 -18.29 7.85
C GLY A 27 18.20 -18.75 6.83
N ARG A 28 17.27 -19.59 7.28
CA ARG A 28 16.24 -20.20 6.43
C ARG A 28 14.87 -20.02 7.06
N LEU A 29 13.88 -19.69 6.24
CA LEU A 29 12.49 -19.73 6.65
C LEU A 29 11.90 -21.06 6.20
N GLU A 30 11.47 -21.89 7.14
CA GLU A 30 10.93 -23.23 6.91
C GLU A 30 9.44 -23.24 7.21
N THR A 31 8.63 -23.95 6.40
CA THR A 31 7.23 -24.19 6.72
C THR A 31 7.14 -25.19 7.88
N VAL A 32 6.37 -24.86 8.92
CA VAL A 32 6.14 -25.77 10.04
C VAL A 32 5.22 -26.89 9.59
N THR A 33 5.71 -28.14 9.73
CA THR A 33 4.95 -29.35 9.40
C THR A 33 5.06 -30.38 10.53
N ASP A 34 4.05 -31.24 10.63
CA ASP A 34 4.15 -32.45 11.45
C ASP A 34 5.01 -33.55 10.76
N ALA A 35 5.09 -34.72 11.40
CA ALA A 35 5.87 -35.86 10.88
C ALA A 35 5.32 -36.44 9.55
N ASP A 36 4.08 -36.14 9.23
CA ASP A 36 3.39 -36.58 8.02
C ASP A 36 3.30 -35.47 6.96
N GLY A 37 3.89 -34.29 7.20
CA GLY A 37 3.91 -33.17 6.27
C GLY A 37 2.69 -32.25 6.32
N ARG A 38 1.77 -32.40 7.29
CA ARG A 38 0.64 -31.47 7.46
C ARG A 38 1.13 -30.13 7.97
N THR A 39 0.61 -29.06 7.41
CA THR A 39 0.91 -27.70 7.86
C THR A 39 -0.02 -27.26 8.97
N SER A 40 0.11 -26.01 9.44
CA SER A 40 -0.82 -25.38 10.38
C SER A 40 -2.23 -25.16 9.82
N LEU A 41 -2.42 -25.35 8.51
CA LEU A 41 -3.73 -25.21 7.85
C LEU A 41 -4.33 -26.58 7.54
N PRO A 42 -5.65 -26.78 7.76
CA PRO A 42 -6.33 -28.00 7.39
C PRO A 42 -6.16 -28.34 5.90
N ALA A 43 -5.99 -29.61 5.57
CA ALA A 43 -5.86 -30.13 4.22
C ALA A 43 -4.70 -29.54 3.38
N VAL A 44 -3.75 -28.87 4.02
CA VAL A 44 -2.55 -28.34 3.37
C VAL A 44 -1.32 -29.08 3.85
N PHE A 45 -0.60 -29.68 2.90
CA PHE A 45 0.65 -30.42 3.14
C PHE A 45 1.82 -29.68 2.48
N ALA A 46 2.98 -29.67 3.14
CA ALA A 46 4.21 -29.14 2.59
C ALA A 46 5.34 -30.16 2.76
N ILE A 47 6.01 -30.49 1.66
CA ILE A 47 7.08 -31.50 1.61
C ILE A 47 8.25 -31.03 0.75
N GLY A 48 9.39 -31.68 0.89
CA GLY A 48 10.60 -31.35 0.14
C GLY A 48 11.01 -29.90 0.33
N ASP A 49 11.54 -29.30 -0.73
CA ASP A 49 12.03 -27.92 -0.71
C ASP A 49 10.92 -26.86 -0.50
N GLY A 50 9.64 -27.24 -0.58
CA GLY A 50 8.50 -26.40 -0.18
C GLY A 50 8.29 -26.30 1.33
N ALA A 51 8.91 -27.21 2.10
CA ALA A 51 8.90 -27.19 3.55
C ALA A 51 10.29 -26.83 4.11
N GLN A 52 11.27 -27.68 3.83
CA GLN A 52 12.67 -27.52 4.28
C GLN A 52 13.62 -28.21 3.31
N ILE A 53 14.86 -27.76 3.26
CA ILE A 53 15.89 -28.39 2.41
C ILE A 53 16.37 -29.70 3.05
N GLY A 54 16.17 -30.82 2.35
CA GLY A 54 16.56 -32.14 2.83
C GLY A 54 17.14 -33.07 1.75
N GLY A 55 17.07 -32.66 0.49
CA GLY A 55 17.49 -33.44 -0.65
C GLY A 55 16.46 -34.49 -1.11
N ALA A 56 16.69 -35.09 -2.27
CA ALA A 56 15.72 -35.90 -3.01
C ALA A 56 15.20 -37.11 -2.23
N ARG A 57 16.08 -37.82 -1.49
CA ARG A 57 15.65 -39.00 -0.73
C ARG A 57 14.68 -38.67 0.39
N ILE A 58 14.93 -37.58 1.13
CA ILE A 58 14.04 -37.10 2.16
C ILE A 58 12.73 -36.65 1.54
N ALA A 59 12.76 -35.88 0.43
CA ALA A 59 11.57 -35.42 -0.27
C ALA A 59 10.69 -36.59 -0.76
N LEU A 60 11.28 -37.65 -1.31
CA LEU A 60 10.54 -38.84 -1.76
C LEU A 60 9.88 -39.59 -0.59
N ALA A 61 10.61 -39.83 0.50
CA ALA A 61 10.07 -40.53 1.66
C ALA A 61 8.93 -39.71 2.33
N ARG A 62 9.17 -38.43 2.55
CA ARG A 62 8.12 -37.50 3.09
C ARG A 62 6.92 -37.39 2.16
N GLY A 63 7.14 -37.34 0.83
CA GLY A 63 6.05 -37.29 -0.15
C GLY A 63 5.16 -38.53 -0.08
N ARG A 64 5.74 -39.69 0.09
CA ARG A 64 5.02 -40.97 0.27
C ARG A 64 4.22 -40.97 1.56
N LEU A 65 4.82 -40.57 2.69
CA LEU A 65 4.15 -40.49 3.98
C LEU A 65 3.01 -39.46 3.96
N ALA A 66 3.22 -38.27 3.35
CA ALA A 66 2.19 -37.26 3.20
C ALA A 66 1.02 -37.72 2.33
N GLY A 67 1.29 -38.43 1.23
CA GLY A 67 0.23 -39.02 0.40
C GLY A 67 -0.64 -40.02 1.16
N LEU A 68 -0.03 -40.88 1.98
CA LEU A 68 -0.75 -41.81 2.84
C LEU A 68 -1.55 -41.08 3.94
N ALA A 69 -0.98 -40.03 4.50
CA ALA A 69 -1.67 -39.19 5.48
C ALA A 69 -2.88 -38.47 4.87
N ALA A 70 -2.73 -37.91 3.68
CA ALA A 70 -3.85 -37.27 2.96
C ALA A 70 -4.97 -38.25 2.63
N ALA A 71 -4.62 -39.48 2.24
CA ALA A 71 -5.61 -40.52 1.99
C ALA A 71 -6.38 -40.91 3.28
N ARG A 72 -5.69 -40.99 4.42
CA ARG A 72 -6.35 -41.21 5.73
C ARG A 72 -7.28 -40.05 6.10
N ASP A 73 -6.85 -38.83 5.88
CA ASP A 73 -7.66 -37.63 6.17
C ASP A 73 -8.94 -37.57 5.32
N LEU A 74 -8.92 -38.21 4.13
CA LEU A 74 -10.08 -38.39 3.26
C LEU A 74 -10.94 -39.64 3.61
N GLY A 75 -10.62 -40.34 4.72
CA GLY A 75 -11.40 -41.49 5.19
C GLY A 75 -11.02 -42.84 4.56
N HIS A 76 -9.92 -42.93 3.80
CA HIS A 76 -9.48 -44.18 3.25
C HIS A 76 -8.69 -45.00 4.28
N ALA A 77 -8.96 -46.32 4.33
CA ALA A 77 -8.14 -47.26 5.13
C ALA A 77 -6.79 -47.49 4.45
N VAL A 78 -5.76 -46.87 4.99
CA VAL A 78 -4.39 -46.94 4.44
C VAL A 78 -3.46 -47.49 5.51
N PRO A 79 -2.67 -48.56 5.20
CA PRO A 79 -1.71 -49.14 6.16
C PRO A 79 -0.57 -48.16 6.45
N GLU A 80 0.04 -48.33 7.60
CA GLU A 80 1.29 -47.62 7.90
C GLU A 80 2.43 -48.15 7.01
N ASP A 81 3.28 -47.24 6.55
CA ASP A 81 4.46 -47.56 5.75
C ASP A 81 5.75 -47.46 6.60
N ALA A 82 6.02 -48.53 7.34
CA ALA A 82 7.20 -48.60 8.17
C ALA A 82 8.51 -48.52 7.34
N ALA A 83 8.48 -49.00 6.08
CA ALA A 83 9.63 -48.91 5.18
C ALA A 83 9.94 -47.47 4.80
N ALA A 84 8.92 -46.66 4.45
CA ALA A 84 9.09 -45.23 4.14
C ALA A 84 9.59 -44.45 5.37
N ARG A 85 9.12 -44.79 6.58
CA ARG A 85 9.63 -44.15 7.82
C ARG A 85 11.09 -44.52 8.08
N ALA A 86 11.50 -45.77 7.86
CA ALA A 86 12.87 -46.20 8.00
C ALA A 86 13.80 -45.56 6.94
N ASP A 87 13.31 -45.42 5.69
CA ASP A 87 14.01 -44.71 4.63
C ASP A 87 14.23 -43.25 4.94
N LEU A 88 13.19 -42.60 5.47
CA LEU A 88 13.26 -41.20 5.91
C LEU A 88 14.33 -41.04 7.01
N ALA A 89 14.28 -41.84 8.06
CA ALA A 89 15.23 -41.76 9.16
C ALA A 89 16.69 -41.95 8.69
N ARG A 90 16.94 -42.91 7.77
CA ARG A 90 18.28 -43.11 7.18
C ARG A 90 18.72 -41.90 6.35
N ALA A 91 17.84 -41.36 5.53
CA ALA A 91 18.12 -40.21 4.69
C ALA A 91 18.39 -38.95 5.53
N GLU A 92 17.63 -38.72 6.59
CA GLU A 92 17.82 -37.61 7.53
C GLU A 92 19.16 -37.74 8.29
N ALA A 93 19.51 -38.92 8.77
CA ALA A 93 20.81 -39.16 9.40
C ALA A 93 21.99 -38.89 8.46
N PHE A 94 21.89 -39.34 7.21
CA PHE A 94 22.89 -39.04 6.18
C PHE A 94 22.97 -37.54 5.89
N GLN A 95 21.85 -36.89 5.71
CA GLN A 95 21.81 -35.44 5.44
C GLN A 95 22.38 -34.63 6.62
N ALA A 96 22.08 -35.01 7.86
CA ALA A 96 22.63 -34.37 9.04
C ALA A 96 24.17 -34.52 9.12
N ALA A 97 24.71 -35.66 8.69
CA ALA A 97 26.14 -35.85 8.58
C ALA A 97 26.79 -34.96 7.52
N LEU A 98 26.14 -34.82 6.34
CA LEU A 98 26.59 -33.91 5.29
C LEU A 98 26.55 -32.44 5.76
N TRP A 99 25.51 -32.02 6.47
CA TRP A 99 25.42 -30.64 6.99
C TRP A 99 26.56 -30.33 7.96
N ARG A 100 26.92 -31.26 8.82
CA ARG A 100 28.09 -31.10 9.71
C ARG A 100 29.42 -31.03 8.95
N LEU A 101 29.58 -31.84 7.90
CA LEU A 101 30.81 -31.88 7.09
C LEU A 101 31.01 -30.60 6.28
N PHE A 102 29.89 -30.00 5.81
CA PHE A 102 29.88 -28.78 4.98
C PHE A 102 29.31 -27.60 5.75
N GLU A 103 29.48 -27.55 7.07
CA GLU A 103 29.03 -26.43 7.87
C GLU A 103 29.72 -25.14 7.43
N VAL A 104 28.92 -24.17 7.08
CA VAL A 104 29.40 -22.84 6.71
C VAL A 104 29.38 -21.97 7.95
N PRO A 105 30.47 -21.21 8.25
CA PRO A 105 30.45 -20.22 9.33
C PRO A 105 29.23 -19.33 9.24
N GLY A 106 28.63 -18.99 10.38
CA GLY A 106 27.46 -18.15 10.44
C GLY A 106 27.66 -16.85 9.67
N PHE A 107 26.68 -16.51 8.83
CA PHE A 107 26.70 -15.27 8.06
C PHE A 107 26.39 -14.07 8.98
N ASP A 108 27.36 -13.19 9.13
CA ASP A 108 27.23 -11.96 9.91
C ASP A 108 26.91 -10.77 8.98
N ALA A 109 25.65 -10.34 9.00
CA ALA A 109 25.20 -9.20 8.19
C ALA A 109 25.85 -7.85 8.61
N ALA A 110 26.42 -7.77 9.85
CA ALA A 110 27.10 -6.57 10.31
C ALA A 110 28.44 -6.36 9.59
N ARG A 111 29.05 -7.44 9.10
CA ARG A 111 30.33 -7.38 8.37
C ARG A 111 30.20 -7.00 6.89
N LEU A 112 28.99 -6.84 6.37
CA LEU A 112 28.82 -6.38 5.00
C LEU A 112 29.31 -4.93 4.87
N ALA A 113 30.11 -4.64 3.85
CA ALA A 113 30.45 -3.28 3.50
C ALA A 113 29.18 -2.51 3.05
N ASP A 114 29.14 -1.21 3.27
CA ASP A 114 27.93 -0.42 2.98
C ASP A 114 27.55 -0.37 1.49
N ASP A 115 28.51 -0.54 0.60
CA ASP A 115 28.33 -0.62 -0.84
C ASP A 115 27.91 -2.01 -1.34
N THR A 116 27.89 -3.03 -0.46
CA THR A 116 27.51 -4.40 -0.83
C THR A 116 26.05 -4.45 -1.26
N ILE A 117 25.78 -4.83 -2.52
CA ILE A 117 24.43 -5.01 -3.05
C ILE A 117 23.77 -6.22 -2.39
N VAL A 118 22.74 -6.00 -1.59
CA VAL A 118 21.91 -7.01 -0.94
C VAL A 118 20.74 -7.42 -1.83
N CYS A 119 20.02 -6.45 -2.40
CA CYS A 119 18.92 -6.70 -3.32
C CYS A 119 19.36 -6.37 -4.75
N ARG A 120 19.68 -7.39 -5.56
CA ARG A 120 20.15 -7.23 -6.94
C ARG A 120 19.06 -6.67 -7.88
N CYS A 121 17.78 -7.00 -7.63
CA CYS A 121 16.68 -6.57 -8.50
C CYS A 121 16.38 -5.07 -8.40
N GLU A 122 16.67 -4.46 -7.26
CA GLU A 122 16.42 -3.05 -6.96
C GLU A 122 17.72 -2.32 -6.60
N GLU A 123 18.87 -2.98 -6.76
CA GLU A 123 20.21 -2.45 -6.49
C GLU A 123 20.40 -1.82 -5.10
N VAL A 124 19.69 -2.38 -4.08
CA VAL A 124 19.72 -1.87 -2.71
C VAL A 124 20.94 -2.41 -1.98
N THR A 125 21.74 -1.51 -1.43
CA THR A 125 22.96 -1.82 -0.68
C THR A 125 22.70 -2.08 0.82
N ALA A 126 23.68 -2.67 1.50
CA ALA A 126 23.65 -2.88 2.94
C ALA A 126 23.60 -1.54 3.71
N GLY A 127 24.31 -0.53 3.23
CA GLY A 127 24.30 0.83 3.78
C GLY A 127 22.91 1.46 3.71
N ALA A 128 22.24 1.36 2.57
CA ALA A 128 20.86 1.85 2.41
C ALA A 128 19.88 1.18 3.38
N LEU A 129 20.02 -0.14 3.60
CA LEU A 129 19.20 -0.87 4.57
C LEU A 129 19.48 -0.43 6.02
N ARG A 130 20.75 -0.23 6.38
CA ARG A 130 21.13 0.28 7.72
C ARG A 130 20.62 1.71 7.96
N ALA A 131 20.74 2.58 6.94
CA ALA A 131 20.19 3.93 6.99
C ALA A 131 18.67 3.92 7.18
N GLY A 132 17.94 3.07 6.45
CA GLY A 132 16.51 2.88 6.64
C GLY A 132 16.15 2.42 8.06
N ARG A 133 16.94 1.51 8.63
CA ARG A 133 16.77 1.08 10.02
C ARG A 133 17.03 2.22 11.02
N ALA A 134 18.10 2.97 10.83
CA ALA A 134 18.43 4.13 11.67
C ALA A 134 17.34 5.21 11.60
N ALA A 135 16.66 5.35 10.44
CA ALA A 135 15.51 6.22 10.26
C ALA A 135 14.21 5.68 10.88
N GLY A 136 14.26 4.53 11.57
CA GLY A 136 13.13 3.99 12.32
C GLY A 136 12.35 2.86 11.63
N ALA A 137 12.85 2.29 10.54
CA ALA A 137 12.25 1.09 9.95
C ALA A 137 12.56 -0.14 10.84
N SER A 138 11.62 -0.51 11.70
CA SER A 138 11.79 -1.51 12.77
C SER A 138 11.52 -2.96 12.31
N SER A 139 10.95 -3.17 11.13
CA SER A 139 10.60 -4.48 10.59
C SER A 139 11.13 -4.68 9.17
N THR A 140 11.18 -5.92 8.70
CA THR A 140 11.50 -6.22 7.29
C THR A 140 10.52 -5.58 6.33
N GLY A 141 9.24 -5.51 6.70
CA GLY A 141 8.21 -4.82 5.93
C GLY A 141 8.46 -3.32 5.84
N ALA A 142 8.87 -2.68 6.94
CA ALA A 142 9.22 -1.27 6.99
C ALA A 142 10.48 -0.99 6.14
N LEU A 143 11.55 -1.81 6.27
CA LEU A 143 12.75 -1.70 5.42
C LEU A 143 12.44 -1.88 3.94
N LYS A 144 11.60 -2.87 3.60
CA LYS A 144 11.13 -3.05 2.23
C LYS A 144 10.45 -1.81 1.68
N LYS A 145 9.62 -1.13 2.47
CA LYS A 145 8.96 0.12 2.08
C LYS A 145 9.95 1.28 1.92
N ALA A 146 10.86 1.44 2.88
CA ALA A 146 11.83 2.53 2.88
C ALA A 146 12.87 2.41 1.75
N THR A 147 13.28 1.19 1.41
CA THR A 147 14.42 0.96 0.49
C THR A 147 14.05 0.27 -0.81
N ARG A 148 12.83 -0.24 -0.97
CA ARG A 148 12.36 -1.12 -2.04
C ARG A 148 13.00 -2.51 -2.07
N ALA A 149 13.85 -2.88 -1.12
CA ALA A 149 14.46 -4.21 -1.06
C ALA A 149 13.40 -5.32 -1.12
N GLY A 150 13.56 -6.28 -2.02
CA GLY A 150 12.61 -7.37 -2.24
C GLY A 150 11.37 -7.01 -3.07
N MET A 151 11.34 -5.84 -3.73
CA MET A 151 10.22 -5.44 -4.60
C MET A 151 10.41 -5.82 -6.08
N GLY A 152 11.63 -6.12 -6.50
CA GLY A 152 11.93 -6.48 -7.88
C GLY A 152 11.43 -7.87 -8.28
N ARG A 153 11.81 -8.32 -9.48
CA ARG A 153 11.30 -9.51 -10.16
C ARG A 153 11.28 -10.79 -9.31
N CYS A 154 12.29 -11.00 -8.45
CA CYS A 154 12.33 -12.18 -7.58
C CYS A 154 11.43 -12.09 -6.34
N GLN A 155 10.81 -10.93 -6.07
CA GLN A 155 9.92 -10.69 -4.93
C GLN A 155 10.53 -11.12 -3.57
N GLY A 156 11.82 -10.83 -3.37
CA GLY A 156 12.54 -11.08 -2.13
C GLY A 156 13.08 -12.50 -1.94
N ARG A 157 12.87 -13.43 -2.87
CA ARG A 157 13.34 -14.82 -2.74
C ARG A 157 14.83 -14.93 -2.45
N MET A 158 15.64 -14.01 -3.00
CA MET A 158 17.11 -14.06 -2.83
C MET A 158 17.60 -13.23 -1.64
N CYS A 159 16.98 -12.08 -1.35
CA CYS A 159 17.51 -11.13 -0.37
C CYS A 159 16.80 -11.14 0.99
N ALA A 160 15.63 -11.79 1.10
CA ALA A 160 14.78 -11.67 2.30
C ALA A 160 15.51 -12.07 3.60
N ALA A 161 16.31 -13.16 3.58
CA ALA A 161 17.06 -13.60 4.75
C ALA A 161 18.09 -12.54 5.22
N THR A 162 18.84 -11.93 4.29
CA THR A 162 19.82 -10.89 4.60
C THR A 162 19.14 -9.61 5.08
N VAL A 163 18.03 -9.22 4.43
CA VAL A 163 17.24 -8.05 4.85
C VAL A 163 16.69 -8.24 6.26
N ALA A 164 16.17 -9.43 6.59
CA ALA A 164 15.68 -9.75 7.93
C ALA A 164 16.77 -9.64 9.00
N ARG A 165 17.98 -10.12 8.71
CA ARG A 165 19.13 -10.01 9.63
C ARG A 165 19.53 -8.55 9.87
N ILE A 166 19.58 -7.72 8.82
CA ILE A 166 19.87 -6.29 8.95
C ILE A 166 18.75 -5.58 9.72
N ALA A 167 17.49 -5.97 9.53
CA ALA A 167 16.36 -5.47 10.30
C ALA A 167 16.40 -5.85 11.78
N GLY A 168 17.11 -6.92 12.13
CA GLY A 168 17.07 -7.53 13.46
C GLY A 168 15.78 -8.34 13.71
N ALA A 169 15.02 -8.62 12.67
CA ALA A 169 13.73 -9.33 12.70
C ALA A 169 13.87 -10.82 12.36
N ALA A 170 15.02 -11.42 12.66
CA ALA A 170 15.31 -12.82 12.33
C ALA A 170 14.34 -13.82 12.98
N ALA A 171 13.72 -13.44 14.11
CA ALA A 171 12.72 -14.24 14.80
C ALA A 171 11.28 -14.00 14.29
N GLU A 172 11.06 -13.04 13.40
CA GLU A 172 9.74 -12.73 12.85
C GLU A 172 9.40 -13.73 11.71
N PRO A 173 8.36 -14.57 11.86
CA PRO A 173 8.10 -15.64 10.92
C PRO A 173 7.54 -15.18 9.58
N ASP A 174 6.91 -14.00 9.52
CA ASP A 174 6.23 -13.51 8.31
C ASP A 174 6.85 -12.23 7.74
N TRP A 175 8.11 -12.32 7.34
CA TRP A 175 8.80 -11.20 6.72
C TRP A 175 8.52 -11.11 5.23
N ALA A 176 7.85 -10.04 4.86
CA ALA A 176 7.54 -9.70 3.47
C ALA A 176 6.84 -10.84 2.71
N ALA A 177 5.70 -11.28 3.24
CA ALA A 177 4.86 -12.32 2.63
C ALA A 177 4.71 -12.13 1.10
N PRO A 178 4.81 -13.20 0.31
CA PRO A 178 4.65 -13.12 -1.13
C PRO A 178 3.23 -12.68 -1.47
N ARG A 179 3.09 -11.92 -2.57
CA ARG A 179 1.82 -11.47 -3.11
C ARG A 179 1.57 -12.15 -4.45
N ALA A 180 0.30 -12.24 -4.84
CA ALA A 180 -0.05 -12.73 -6.17
C ALA A 180 0.47 -11.78 -7.27
N PRO A 181 0.94 -12.33 -8.41
CA PRO A 181 1.20 -13.73 -8.66
C PRO A 181 2.43 -14.21 -7.91
N LEU A 182 2.46 -15.46 -7.46
CA LEU A 182 3.62 -16.01 -6.74
C LEU A 182 4.90 -16.09 -7.58
N LYS A 183 4.74 -16.20 -8.90
CA LYS A 183 5.83 -16.13 -9.88
C LYS A 183 5.46 -15.11 -10.96
N PRO A 184 6.43 -14.49 -11.63
CA PRO A 184 6.15 -13.61 -12.77
C PRO A 184 5.29 -14.32 -13.82
N VAL A 185 4.20 -13.67 -14.24
CA VAL A 185 3.25 -14.19 -15.24
C VAL A 185 3.23 -13.23 -16.43
N PRO A 186 3.30 -13.71 -17.67
CA PRO A 186 3.19 -12.84 -18.84
C PRO A 186 1.90 -12.00 -18.78
N ALA A 187 2.02 -10.70 -18.96
CA ALA A 187 0.86 -9.80 -18.92
C ALA A 187 -0.17 -10.19 -20.00
N LEU A 188 0.29 -10.62 -21.17
CA LEU A 188 -0.58 -11.11 -22.24
C LEU A 188 -1.44 -12.30 -21.83
N ALA A 189 -0.93 -13.21 -20.99
CA ALA A 189 -1.68 -14.37 -20.51
C ALA A 189 -2.80 -13.99 -19.51
N LEU A 190 -2.71 -12.82 -18.90
CA LEU A 190 -3.69 -12.28 -17.95
C LEU A 190 -4.59 -11.21 -18.56
N ALA A 191 -4.21 -10.59 -19.70
CA ALA A 191 -4.94 -9.51 -20.34
C ALA A 191 -6.19 -10.04 -21.09
N MET A 192 -7.17 -10.52 -20.34
CA MET A 192 -8.44 -11.05 -20.85
C MET A 192 -9.53 -9.99 -20.77
N GLU A 193 -10.35 -9.89 -21.82
CA GLU A 193 -11.50 -9.00 -21.82
C GLU A 193 -12.46 -9.32 -20.67
N LYS A 194 -12.85 -8.28 -19.94
CA LYS A 194 -13.78 -8.36 -18.82
C LYS A 194 -14.74 -7.18 -18.85
N PRO A 195 -15.97 -7.37 -18.34
CA PRO A 195 -16.89 -6.25 -18.14
C PRO A 195 -16.25 -5.17 -17.24
N GLU A 196 -16.51 -3.91 -17.57
CA GLU A 196 -16.15 -2.79 -16.72
C GLU A 196 -16.94 -2.82 -15.41
N TRP A 197 -16.32 -2.35 -14.34
CA TRP A 197 -16.99 -2.18 -13.06
C TRP A 197 -17.65 -0.80 -13.02
N THR A 198 -18.95 -0.78 -12.90
CA THR A 198 -19.72 0.48 -12.75
C THR A 198 -19.75 0.97 -11.33
N GLU A 199 -19.67 0.06 -10.35
CA GLU A 199 -19.62 0.37 -8.93
C GLU A 199 -18.66 -0.59 -8.21
N ALA A 200 -17.74 -0.04 -7.42
CA ALA A 200 -16.91 -0.84 -6.54
C ALA A 200 -17.71 -1.28 -5.30
N PRO A 201 -17.64 -2.55 -4.88
CA PRO A 201 -18.31 -2.99 -3.65
C PRO A 201 -17.79 -2.20 -2.45
N SER A 202 -18.70 -1.77 -1.58
CA SER A 202 -18.38 -1.08 -0.34
C SER A 202 -18.47 -2.04 0.85
N PHE A 203 -17.66 -1.80 1.86
CA PHE A 203 -17.56 -2.60 3.07
C PHE A 203 -17.55 -1.70 4.30
N GLU A 204 -18.06 -2.20 5.42
CA GLU A 204 -17.69 -1.64 6.72
C GLU A 204 -16.27 -2.13 7.06
N ALA A 205 -15.35 -1.19 7.25
CA ALA A 205 -13.98 -1.54 7.61
C ALA A 205 -13.97 -2.04 9.07
N PRO A 206 -13.63 -3.31 9.35
CA PRO A 206 -13.63 -3.82 10.72
C PRO A 206 -12.59 -3.07 11.56
N MET A 207 -12.99 -2.62 12.75
CA MET A 207 -12.02 -2.21 13.79
C MET A 207 -11.28 -3.45 14.25
N ARG A 208 -9.94 -3.39 14.26
CA ARG A 208 -9.18 -4.44 14.93
C ARG A 208 -9.25 -4.20 16.43
N ASP A 209 -9.57 -5.23 17.18
CA ASP A 209 -9.42 -5.23 18.63
C ASP A 209 -7.94 -4.97 18.94
N GLY A 210 -7.69 -3.99 19.80
CA GLY A 210 -6.34 -3.73 20.30
C GLY A 210 -5.87 -4.89 21.20
N PRO A 211 -4.58 -5.00 21.48
CA PRO A 211 -4.09 -5.95 22.49
C PRO A 211 -4.78 -5.67 23.83
N PRO A 212 -4.97 -6.71 24.68
CA PRO A 212 -5.62 -6.55 25.97
C PRO A 212 -4.93 -5.46 26.79
N MET A 213 -5.74 -4.54 27.32
CA MET A 213 -5.26 -3.34 28.02
C MET A 213 -4.52 -3.71 29.32
N SER A 214 -3.23 -3.35 29.38
CA SER A 214 -2.59 -3.07 30.66
C SER A 214 -2.96 -1.63 31.04
N ARG A 215 -3.65 -1.44 32.16
CA ARG A 215 -3.97 -0.10 32.69
C ARG A 215 -2.67 0.55 33.17
N GLY A 216 -2.04 1.33 32.30
CA GLY A 216 -0.97 2.25 32.69
C GLY A 216 -1.60 3.52 33.30
N GLU A 217 -1.15 3.92 34.48
CA GLU A 217 -1.65 5.12 35.19
C GLU A 217 -1.01 6.44 34.70
N ALA A 218 -0.20 6.43 33.66
CA ALA A 218 0.45 7.63 33.16
C ALA A 218 -0.55 8.50 32.39
N MET A 219 -0.89 9.68 32.94
CA MET A 219 -1.65 10.72 32.26
C MET A 219 -0.71 11.54 31.38
N GLU A 220 -0.84 11.35 30.06
CA GLU A 220 -0.09 12.12 29.07
C GLU A 220 -0.97 13.22 28.47
N ARG A 221 -0.38 14.37 28.11
CA ARG A 221 -1.11 15.51 27.54
C ARG A 221 -0.44 16.03 26.28
N CYS A 222 -1.26 16.47 25.31
CA CYS A 222 -0.79 17.17 24.12
C CYS A 222 -1.79 18.28 23.71
N ASP A 223 -1.32 19.19 22.85
CA ASP A 223 -2.20 20.23 22.29
C ASP A 223 -3.10 19.66 21.19
N LEU A 224 -2.52 18.73 20.40
CA LEU A 224 -3.16 18.10 19.27
C LEU A 224 -2.89 16.59 19.22
N LEU A 225 -3.95 15.80 19.22
CA LEU A 225 -3.90 14.38 18.94
C LEU A 225 -4.34 14.13 17.50
N VAL A 226 -3.49 13.48 16.69
CA VAL A 226 -3.82 13.03 15.33
C VAL A 226 -4.05 11.53 15.34
N ILE A 227 -5.27 11.09 15.00
CA ILE A 227 -5.65 9.68 14.95
C ILE A 227 -5.53 9.18 13.51
N GLY A 228 -4.53 8.34 13.25
CA GLY A 228 -4.12 7.83 11.94
C GLY A 228 -2.86 8.54 11.43
N ALA A 229 -1.76 7.77 11.29
CA ALA A 229 -0.51 8.25 10.71
C ALA A 229 -0.36 7.81 9.25
N GLY A 230 -1.42 7.95 8.46
CA GLY A 230 -1.39 7.90 6.99
C GLY A 230 -0.83 9.19 6.40
N VAL A 231 -0.87 9.32 5.06
CA VAL A 231 -0.34 10.49 4.35
C VAL A 231 -0.95 11.81 4.86
N LEU A 232 -2.26 11.86 5.10
CA LEU A 232 -2.94 13.04 5.64
C LEU A 232 -2.52 13.33 7.08
N GLY A 233 -2.56 12.33 7.95
CA GLY A 233 -2.21 12.52 9.36
C GLY A 233 -0.76 12.94 9.56
N LEU A 234 0.19 12.38 8.81
CA LEU A 234 1.60 12.77 8.86
C LEU A 234 1.83 14.19 8.32
N ALA A 235 1.15 14.56 7.22
CA ALA A 235 1.25 15.92 6.69
C ALA A 235 0.70 16.95 7.71
N ILE A 236 -0.45 16.66 8.33
CA ILE A 236 -1.04 17.52 9.37
C ILE A 236 -0.16 17.59 10.60
N ALA A 237 0.36 16.44 11.10
CA ALA A 237 1.23 16.40 12.25
C ALA A 237 2.51 17.23 12.04
N ARG A 238 3.14 17.10 10.85
CA ARG A 238 4.29 17.93 10.46
C ARG A 238 3.95 19.41 10.48
N THR A 239 2.84 19.79 9.83
CA THR A 239 2.49 21.21 9.70
C THR A 239 2.15 21.81 11.06
N ALA A 240 1.35 21.14 11.89
CA ALA A 240 0.97 21.59 13.21
C ALA A 240 2.17 21.68 14.18
N ALA A 241 3.11 20.72 14.12
CA ALA A 241 4.32 20.77 14.94
C ALA A 241 5.26 21.91 14.52
N ARG A 242 5.39 22.21 13.22
CA ARG A 242 6.13 23.39 12.74
C ARG A 242 5.53 24.72 13.21
N GLU A 243 4.26 24.74 13.56
CA GLU A 243 3.58 25.88 14.15
C GLU A 243 3.69 25.94 15.68
N GLY A 244 4.47 25.03 16.28
CA GLY A 244 4.77 25.02 17.70
C GLY A 244 3.78 24.26 18.58
N LEU A 245 2.83 23.53 18.02
CA LEU A 245 1.94 22.67 18.81
C LEU A 245 2.68 21.41 19.28
N HIS A 246 2.41 20.97 20.50
CA HIS A 246 2.78 19.64 20.97
C HIS A 246 1.84 18.60 20.35
N VAL A 247 2.34 17.85 19.37
CA VAL A 247 1.55 16.91 18.54
C VAL A 247 1.92 15.47 18.84
N ILE A 248 0.91 14.65 19.15
CA ILE A 248 1.02 13.20 19.19
C ILE A 248 0.19 12.63 18.04
N ALA A 249 0.81 11.84 17.17
CA ALA A 249 0.14 11.12 16.07
C ALA A 249 0.18 9.62 16.33
N LEU A 250 -0.98 8.97 16.34
CA LEU A 250 -1.12 7.55 16.63
C LEU A 250 -1.51 6.77 15.39
N ASP A 251 -0.89 5.60 15.20
CA ASP A 251 -1.38 4.62 14.23
C ASP A 251 -1.54 3.25 14.92
N ARG A 252 -2.63 2.55 14.59
CA ARG A 252 -2.90 1.21 15.12
C ARG A 252 -1.94 0.14 14.60
N GLY A 253 -1.25 0.43 13.50
CA GLY A 253 -0.21 -0.41 12.90
C GLY A 253 1.05 0.40 12.65
N GLU A 254 1.82 0.00 11.65
CA GLU A 254 2.93 0.82 11.16
C GLU A 254 2.39 2.08 10.44
N PRO A 255 3.00 3.25 10.60
CA PRO A 255 2.59 4.46 9.90
C PRO A 255 2.44 4.22 8.40
N GLY A 256 1.27 4.61 7.87
CA GLY A 256 0.92 4.44 6.46
C GLY A 256 0.64 3.02 5.98
N GLN A 257 0.56 2.03 6.85
CA GLN A 257 0.31 0.63 6.45
C GLN A 257 -1.05 0.41 5.77
N GLY A 258 -1.99 1.35 5.91
CA GLY A 258 -3.31 1.32 5.26
C GLY A 258 -3.27 1.71 3.78
N ALA A 259 -4.22 2.55 3.35
CA ALA A 259 -4.36 3.03 1.97
C ALA A 259 -3.10 3.74 1.45
N SER A 260 -2.37 4.46 2.30
CA SER A 260 -1.27 5.32 1.88
C SER A 260 -0.12 4.55 1.20
N THR A 261 0.31 3.40 1.72
CA THR A 261 1.35 2.57 1.08
C THR A 261 0.81 1.59 0.06
N ALA A 262 -0.51 1.40 0.00
CA ALA A 262 -1.15 0.62 -1.04
C ALA A 262 -1.49 1.45 -2.29
N ASN A 263 -1.37 2.77 -2.22
CA ASN A 263 -1.65 3.68 -3.32
C ASN A 263 -0.69 3.46 -4.50
N ALA A 264 -1.18 3.72 -5.70
CA ALA A 264 -0.37 3.64 -6.92
C ALA A 264 0.60 4.83 -7.07
N GLY A 265 0.43 5.93 -6.32
CA GLY A 265 1.27 7.13 -6.36
C GLY A 265 0.94 8.10 -7.49
N SER A 266 -0.28 8.08 -8.01
CA SER A 266 -0.74 9.10 -8.96
C SER A 266 -1.03 10.42 -8.24
N LEU A 267 -0.67 11.52 -8.86
CA LEU A 267 -1.02 12.88 -8.46
C LEU A 267 -2.09 13.38 -9.43
N HIS A 268 -3.36 13.06 -9.13
CA HIS A 268 -4.50 13.42 -9.95
C HIS A 268 -4.94 14.84 -9.66
N VAL A 269 -4.86 15.70 -10.65
CA VAL A 269 -5.30 17.10 -10.60
C VAL A 269 -6.59 17.27 -11.40
N GLN A 270 -6.65 16.74 -12.62
CA GLN A 270 -7.88 16.76 -13.43
C GLN A 270 -8.97 15.89 -12.82
N LEU A 271 -10.23 16.23 -13.03
CA LEU A 271 -11.36 15.39 -12.64
C LEU A 271 -11.34 14.08 -13.41
N HIS A 272 -11.66 13.00 -12.71
CA HIS A 272 -12.03 11.77 -13.41
C HIS A 272 -13.31 12.01 -14.23
N ALA A 273 -13.43 11.33 -15.38
CA ALA A 273 -14.57 11.55 -16.27
C ALA A 273 -15.93 11.29 -15.61
N TYR A 274 -15.99 10.37 -14.64
CA TYR A 274 -17.19 10.06 -13.88
C TYR A 274 -17.52 11.10 -12.78
N ASP A 275 -16.56 11.96 -12.39
CA ASP A 275 -16.77 13.02 -11.41
C ASP A 275 -17.17 14.36 -12.06
N SER A 276 -17.08 14.46 -13.39
CA SER A 276 -17.34 15.71 -14.11
C SER A 276 -18.81 16.17 -13.99
N ALA A 277 -19.75 15.24 -13.86
CA ALA A 277 -21.16 15.58 -13.64
C ALA A 277 -21.37 16.32 -12.32
N GLY A 278 -20.68 15.92 -11.22
CA GLY A 278 -20.77 16.61 -9.94
C GLY A 278 -20.16 18.02 -9.95
N ALA A 279 -19.14 18.28 -10.76
CA ALA A 279 -18.55 19.62 -10.90
C ALA A 279 -19.44 20.56 -11.75
N ALA A 280 -20.23 20.01 -12.68
CA ALA A 280 -21.21 20.76 -13.45
C ALA A 280 -22.35 21.33 -12.59
N GLU A 281 -22.51 20.89 -11.33
CA GLU A 281 -23.45 21.47 -10.35
C GLU A 281 -23.08 22.90 -9.93
N GLY A 282 -21.93 23.41 -10.32
CA GLY A 282 -21.50 24.79 -10.12
C GLY A 282 -20.22 24.94 -9.29
N PRO A 283 -19.75 26.21 -9.14
CA PRO A 283 -18.45 26.51 -8.52
C PRO A 283 -18.36 26.15 -7.03
N ASP A 284 -19.50 26.06 -6.35
CA ASP A 284 -19.55 25.70 -4.92
C ASP A 284 -19.67 24.20 -4.68
N SER A 285 -19.72 23.38 -5.73
CA SER A 285 -19.75 21.92 -5.61
C SER A 285 -18.44 21.36 -5.04
N ALA A 286 -18.53 20.23 -4.35
CA ALA A 286 -17.35 19.60 -3.79
C ALA A 286 -16.31 19.23 -4.87
N ALA A 287 -16.76 18.78 -6.03
CA ALA A 287 -15.88 18.41 -7.15
C ALA A 287 -15.14 19.65 -7.73
N ALA A 288 -15.85 20.76 -7.87
CA ALA A 288 -15.26 22.02 -8.33
C ALA A 288 -14.23 22.58 -7.34
N GLN A 289 -14.56 22.58 -6.05
CA GLN A 289 -13.65 23.07 -5.00
C GLN A 289 -12.38 22.20 -4.85
N ILE A 290 -12.44 20.90 -5.14
CA ILE A 290 -11.26 20.03 -5.19
C ILE A 290 -10.29 20.44 -6.29
N LEU A 291 -10.79 20.83 -7.47
CA LEU A 291 -9.98 21.26 -8.60
C LEU A 291 -9.05 22.41 -8.24
N ALA A 292 -9.58 23.42 -7.54
CA ALA A 292 -8.79 24.58 -7.11
C ALA A 292 -7.64 24.23 -6.15
N LEU A 293 -7.72 23.09 -5.46
CA LEU A 293 -6.69 22.63 -4.51
C LEU A 293 -5.56 21.83 -5.18
N GLY A 294 -5.83 21.16 -6.31
CA GLY A 294 -4.92 20.22 -6.95
C GLY A 294 -3.56 20.82 -7.31
N PRO A 295 -3.48 21.87 -8.14
CA PRO A 295 -2.24 22.50 -8.59
C PRO A 295 -1.37 22.97 -7.43
N ARG A 296 -1.99 23.65 -6.44
CA ARG A 296 -1.30 24.09 -5.22
C ARG A 296 -0.70 22.92 -4.44
N SER A 297 -1.43 21.83 -4.32
CA SER A 297 -0.99 20.67 -3.57
C SER A 297 0.19 19.97 -4.24
N VAL A 298 0.20 19.86 -5.56
CA VAL A 298 1.35 19.31 -6.31
C VAL A 298 2.59 20.20 -6.15
N ALA A 299 2.42 21.53 -6.15
CA ALA A 299 3.53 22.44 -5.84
C ALA A 299 4.10 22.21 -4.43
N LEU A 300 3.23 22.07 -3.42
CA LEU A 300 3.64 21.77 -2.05
C LEU A 300 4.36 20.41 -1.92
N TRP A 301 4.01 19.41 -2.71
CA TRP A 301 4.77 18.17 -2.75
C TRP A 301 6.21 18.36 -3.22
N ARG A 302 6.44 19.27 -4.20
CA ARG A 302 7.81 19.61 -4.62
C ARG A 302 8.58 20.33 -3.52
N ASP A 303 7.90 21.15 -2.72
CA ASP A 303 8.51 21.80 -1.55
C ASP A 303 8.89 20.77 -0.48
N ILE A 304 8.00 19.80 -0.20
CA ILE A 304 8.29 18.68 0.71
C ILE A 304 9.49 17.86 0.21
N ALA A 305 9.59 17.62 -1.10
CA ALA A 305 10.75 16.91 -1.67
C ALA A 305 12.05 17.70 -1.45
N ARG A 306 12.05 19.01 -1.63
CA ARG A 306 13.21 19.88 -1.32
C ARG A 306 13.56 19.85 0.16
N ASP A 307 12.57 20.01 1.04
CA ASP A 307 12.76 19.98 2.50
C ASP A 307 13.33 18.63 2.96
N SER A 308 12.94 17.55 2.33
CA SER A 308 13.40 16.22 2.68
C SER A 308 14.84 15.93 2.25
N GLY A 309 15.36 16.65 1.27
CA GLY A 309 16.64 16.35 0.66
C GLY A 309 16.65 15.01 -0.12
N GLU A 310 15.49 14.40 -0.34
CA GLU A 310 15.35 13.09 -0.97
C GLU A 310 14.61 13.20 -2.31
N ALA A 311 15.03 12.40 -3.30
CA ALA A 311 14.26 12.22 -4.52
C ALA A 311 13.01 11.40 -4.23
N LEU A 312 11.82 12.05 -4.13
CA LEU A 312 10.53 11.40 -3.92
C LEU A 312 9.98 10.78 -5.21
N ALA A 313 10.80 10.71 -6.27
CA ALA A 313 10.40 10.28 -7.60
C ALA A 313 9.16 11.03 -8.13
N ILE A 314 9.07 12.32 -7.83
CA ILE A 314 7.98 13.17 -8.33
C ILE A 314 8.27 13.50 -9.80
N ARG A 315 7.39 13.01 -10.66
CA ARG A 315 7.34 13.35 -12.09
C ARG A 315 5.99 14.02 -12.36
N ALA A 316 6.00 15.31 -12.53
CA ALA A 316 4.85 16.09 -12.98
C ALA A 316 5.05 16.46 -14.44
N GLU A 317 5.02 15.46 -15.30
CA GLU A 317 5.21 15.54 -16.76
C GLU A 317 3.86 15.51 -17.49
N GLY A 318 2.79 15.77 -16.77
CA GLY A 318 1.43 15.81 -17.24
C GLY A 318 0.67 14.49 -17.10
N GLY A 319 -0.63 14.58 -17.37
CA GLY A 319 -1.56 13.46 -17.42
C GLY A 319 -2.44 13.51 -18.65
N LEU A 320 -2.59 12.36 -19.32
CA LEU A 320 -3.46 12.18 -20.48
C LEU A 320 -4.72 11.44 -20.07
N MET A 321 -5.88 11.99 -20.35
CA MET A 321 -7.16 11.27 -20.28
C MET A 321 -7.66 10.99 -21.69
N LEU A 322 -7.63 9.73 -22.11
CA LEU A 322 -7.84 9.30 -23.48
C LEU A 322 -9.34 9.25 -23.86
N ALA A 323 -9.66 9.67 -25.09
CA ALA A 323 -10.99 9.57 -25.69
C ALA A 323 -10.97 8.57 -26.85
N GLU A 324 -11.76 7.49 -26.78
CA GLU A 324 -11.88 6.48 -27.84
C GLU A 324 -12.70 7.00 -29.04
N THR A 325 -13.67 7.85 -28.79
CA THR A 325 -14.62 8.30 -29.82
C THR A 325 -14.70 9.82 -29.89
N PRO A 326 -15.16 10.38 -31.02
CA PRO A 326 -15.45 11.82 -31.10
C PRO A 326 -16.45 12.30 -30.05
N ALA A 327 -17.38 11.46 -29.60
CA ALA A 327 -18.33 11.80 -28.54
C ALA A 327 -17.62 11.93 -27.18
N HIS A 328 -16.73 10.99 -26.87
CA HIS A 328 -15.89 11.08 -25.65
C HIS A 328 -14.98 12.30 -25.69
N LEU A 329 -14.43 12.64 -26.87
CA LEU A 329 -13.57 13.83 -27.01
C LEU A 329 -14.35 15.14 -26.75
N ARG A 330 -15.60 15.23 -27.20
CA ARG A 330 -16.47 16.38 -26.90
C ARG A 330 -16.76 16.49 -25.39
N ALA A 331 -17.05 15.37 -24.73
CA ALA A 331 -17.24 15.39 -23.28
C ALA A 331 -15.97 15.83 -22.53
N LEU A 332 -14.79 15.42 -23.02
CA LEU A 332 -13.52 15.92 -22.49
C LEU A 332 -13.28 17.41 -22.78
N ALA A 333 -13.81 17.96 -23.87
CA ALA A 333 -13.71 19.39 -24.16
C ALA A 333 -14.50 20.21 -23.13
N ASP A 334 -15.71 19.80 -22.78
CA ASP A 334 -16.53 20.44 -21.76
C ASP A 334 -15.83 20.39 -20.39
N LYS A 335 -15.26 19.23 -20.05
CA LYS A 335 -14.46 19.03 -18.84
C LYS A 335 -13.24 19.96 -18.80
N VAL A 336 -12.48 20.06 -19.88
CA VAL A 336 -11.29 20.94 -19.97
C VAL A 336 -11.67 22.41 -19.82
N ALA A 337 -12.80 22.84 -20.40
CA ALA A 337 -13.28 24.21 -20.24
C ALA A 337 -13.54 24.52 -18.75
N MET A 338 -14.28 23.64 -18.07
CA MET A 338 -14.57 23.74 -16.65
C MET A 338 -13.29 23.74 -15.78
N GLU A 339 -12.36 22.85 -16.03
CA GLU A 339 -11.09 22.76 -15.28
C GLU A 339 -10.29 24.07 -15.35
N ARG A 340 -10.27 24.70 -16.52
CA ARG A 340 -9.63 26.01 -16.71
C ARG A 340 -10.26 27.10 -15.87
N ASP A 341 -11.58 27.10 -15.73
CA ASP A 341 -12.31 28.08 -14.90
C ASP A 341 -11.90 27.98 -13.42
N PHE A 342 -11.39 26.80 -12.99
CA PHE A 342 -10.85 26.57 -11.65
C PHE A 342 -9.32 26.64 -11.54
N GLY A 343 -8.65 27.14 -12.59
CA GLY A 343 -7.21 27.39 -12.59
C GLY A 343 -6.33 26.16 -12.85
N VAL A 344 -6.91 25.07 -13.37
CA VAL A 344 -6.14 23.89 -13.79
C VAL A 344 -5.66 24.11 -15.23
N THR A 345 -4.36 23.84 -15.48
CA THR A 345 -3.77 23.99 -16.81
C THR A 345 -4.09 22.75 -17.67
N SER A 346 -5.31 22.68 -18.15
CA SER A 346 -5.79 21.60 -19.02
C SER A 346 -5.91 22.06 -20.48
N SER A 347 -5.63 21.14 -21.41
CA SER A 347 -5.79 21.35 -22.86
C SER A 347 -6.42 20.11 -23.53
N LEU A 348 -7.10 20.35 -24.65
CA LEU A 348 -7.64 19.28 -25.47
C LEU A 348 -6.66 19.01 -26.63
N LEU A 349 -6.28 17.77 -26.81
CA LEU A 349 -5.45 17.28 -27.91
C LEU A 349 -6.33 16.52 -28.90
N GLY A 350 -6.30 16.93 -30.17
CA GLY A 350 -6.85 16.15 -31.26
C GLY A 350 -5.99 14.91 -31.54
N ALA A 351 -6.47 14.00 -32.40
CA ALA A 351 -5.77 12.75 -32.69
C ALA A 351 -4.32 12.97 -33.17
N ASN A 352 -4.08 13.93 -34.08
CA ASN A 352 -2.74 14.19 -34.61
C ASN A 352 -1.78 14.68 -33.51
N GLU A 353 -2.23 15.60 -32.66
CA GLU A 353 -1.45 16.11 -31.53
C GLU A 353 -1.18 15.04 -30.49
N LEU A 354 -2.19 14.22 -30.20
CA LEU A 354 -2.07 13.09 -29.27
C LEU A 354 -0.99 12.10 -29.73
N TYR A 355 -1.03 11.67 -31.01
CA TYR A 355 -0.03 10.72 -31.51
C TYR A 355 1.35 11.33 -31.74
N ALA A 356 1.45 12.64 -31.94
CA ALA A 356 2.72 13.34 -31.92
C ALA A 356 3.34 13.36 -30.50
N THR A 357 2.51 13.54 -29.48
CA THR A 357 2.93 13.57 -28.06
C THR A 357 3.17 12.18 -27.48
N ALA A 358 2.35 11.19 -27.89
CA ALA A 358 2.34 9.84 -27.34
C ALA A 358 2.36 8.77 -28.45
N PRO A 359 3.46 8.64 -29.21
CA PRO A 359 3.56 7.70 -30.34
C PRO A 359 3.50 6.21 -29.93
N TRP A 360 3.63 5.93 -28.65
CA TRP A 360 3.55 4.60 -28.05
C TRP A 360 2.10 4.10 -27.83
N LEU A 361 1.10 4.96 -28.00
CA LEU A 361 -0.31 4.60 -27.86
C LEU A 361 -0.76 3.63 -28.98
N ALA A 362 -1.68 2.74 -28.62
CA ALA A 362 -2.44 1.98 -29.62
C ALA A 362 -3.19 2.93 -30.56
N PRO A 363 -3.37 2.58 -31.87
CA PRO A 363 -4.15 3.39 -32.79
C PRO A 363 -5.64 3.38 -32.42
N GLY A 364 -6.38 4.42 -32.85
CA GLY A 364 -7.84 4.48 -32.78
C GLY A 364 -8.40 5.47 -31.76
N PHE A 365 -7.59 6.18 -30.99
CA PHE A 365 -8.07 7.25 -30.11
C PHE A 365 -8.40 8.52 -30.88
N ALA A 366 -9.55 9.12 -30.57
CA ALA A 366 -10.01 10.37 -31.17
C ALA A 366 -9.23 11.60 -30.64
N GLY A 367 -8.62 11.50 -29.46
CA GLY A 367 -7.86 12.55 -28.81
C GLY A 367 -7.74 12.31 -27.32
N ALA A 368 -7.37 13.36 -26.56
CA ALA A 368 -7.24 13.31 -25.12
C ALA A 368 -7.42 14.69 -24.47
N ALA A 369 -7.78 14.73 -23.18
CA ALA A 369 -7.49 15.87 -22.32
C ALA A 369 -6.08 15.69 -21.74
N PHE A 370 -5.29 16.78 -21.74
CA PHE A 370 -3.96 16.84 -21.15
C PHE A 370 -3.95 17.87 -20.01
N CYS A 371 -3.53 17.46 -18.82
CA CYS A 371 -3.32 18.33 -17.68
C CYS A 371 -1.84 18.40 -17.34
N ALA A 372 -1.26 19.60 -17.41
CA ALA A 372 0.17 19.81 -17.25
C ALA A 372 0.66 19.59 -15.80
N GLU A 373 -0.20 19.83 -14.80
CA GLU A 373 0.15 19.67 -13.39
C GLU A 373 0.04 18.23 -12.88
N GLU A 374 -0.60 17.33 -13.63
CA GLU A 374 -0.68 15.93 -13.24
C GLU A 374 0.65 15.20 -13.28
N GLY A 375 0.73 14.11 -12.56
CA GLY A 375 1.92 13.30 -12.55
C GLY A 375 1.86 12.13 -11.58
N GLN A 376 3.02 11.79 -11.09
CA GLN A 376 3.22 10.65 -10.20
C GLN A 376 4.34 10.92 -9.20
N MET A 377 4.35 10.10 -8.16
CA MET A 377 5.43 10.02 -7.18
C MET A 377 5.56 8.58 -6.66
N ASP A 378 6.66 8.26 -5.98
CA ASP A 378 6.76 7.01 -5.22
C ASP A 378 6.09 7.19 -3.85
N PRO A 379 4.94 6.56 -3.59
CA PRO A 379 4.21 6.75 -2.33
C PRO A 379 4.97 6.21 -1.12
N LEU A 380 5.88 5.26 -1.30
CA LEU A 380 6.66 4.70 -0.21
C LEU A 380 7.76 5.66 0.23
N ARG A 381 8.45 6.29 -0.74
CA ARG A 381 9.44 7.35 -0.47
C ARG A 381 8.75 8.58 0.13
N GLY A 382 7.64 9.01 -0.47
CA GLY A 382 6.88 10.16 0.01
C GLY A 382 6.40 9.99 1.45
N LEU A 383 5.90 8.80 1.81
CA LEU A 383 5.45 8.54 3.18
C LEU A 383 6.62 8.48 4.17
N SER A 384 7.73 7.84 3.79
CA SER A 384 8.93 7.77 4.64
C SER A 384 9.51 9.16 4.90
N ALA A 385 9.56 10.01 3.87
CA ALA A 385 9.98 11.40 4.00
C ALA A 385 9.04 12.20 4.93
N LEU A 386 7.72 12.08 4.75
CA LEU A 386 6.75 12.75 5.63
C LEU A 386 6.89 12.31 7.08
N LEU A 387 7.06 11.02 7.33
CA LEU A 387 7.25 10.48 8.69
C LEU A 387 8.50 11.08 9.35
N ARG A 388 9.62 11.11 8.62
CA ARG A 388 10.86 11.71 9.09
C ARG A 388 10.69 13.21 9.37
N LEU A 389 10.16 13.94 8.39
CA LEU A 389 9.94 15.39 8.52
C LEU A 389 8.94 15.75 9.64
N ALA A 390 7.93 14.93 9.90
CA ALA A 390 7.02 15.13 11.02
C ALA A 390 7.76 15.01 12.36
N ARG A 391 8.61 14.00 12.49
CA ARG A 391 9.44 13.81 13.70
C ARG A 391 10.49 14.91 13.87
N GLU A 392 11.15 15.32 12.80
CA GLU A 392 12.10 16.45 12.81
C GLU A 392 11.42 17.77 13.17
N ALA A 393 10.16 17.95 12.83
CA ALA A 393 9.35 19.09 13.27
C ALA A 393 8.91 19.02 14.75
N GLY A 394 9.18 17.92 15.45
CA GLY A 394 8.83 17.72 16.86
C GLY A 394 7.52 16.94 17.08
N ALA A 395 6.87 16.41 16.04
CA ALA A 395 5.70 15.55 16.23
C ALA A 395 6.13 14.17 16.75
N GLU A 396 5.48 13.68 17.81
CA GLU A 396 5.64 12.33 18.28
C GLU A 396 4.75 11.38 17.49
N VAL A 397 5.34 10.47 16.70
CA VAL A 397 4.59 9.49 15.89
C VAL A 397 4.78 8.10 16.47
N ARG A 398 3.68 7.50 16.96
CA ARG A 398 3.63 6.18 17.60
C ARG A 398 2.98 5.15 16.71
N ALA A 399 3.72 4.10 16.42
CA ALA A 399 3.23 2.91 15.73
C ALA A 399 2.55 1.94 16.71
N ALA A 400 1.76 1.00 16.18
CA ALA A 400 1.10 -0.06 16.95
C ALA A 400 0.33 0.45 18.20
N THR A 401 -0.22 1.67 18.11
CA THR A 401 -0.92 2.35 19.20
C THR A 401 -2.37 2.65 18.80
N PRO A 402 -3.26 1.65 18.82
CA PRO A 402 -4.66 1.86 18.48
C PRO A 402 -5.36 2.72 19.52
N VAL A 403 -6.21 3.64 19.08
CA VAL A 403 -7.20 4.31 19.95
C VAL A 403 -8.37 3.35 20.10
N THR A 404 -8.54 2.81 21.28
CA THR A 404 -9.60 1.82 21.61
C THR A 404 -10.89 2.48 22.07
N ALA A 405 -10.79 3.64 22.71
CA ALA A 405 -11.93 4.49 23.06
C ALA A 405 -11.54 5.95 22.97
N LEU A 406 -12.50 6.80 22.57
CA LEU A 406 -12.34 8.25 22.49
C LEU A 406 -13.56 8.90 23.13
N SER A 407 -13.33 9.71 24.17
CA SER A 407 -14.36 10.46 24.88
C SER A 407 -13.96 11.94 25.01
N ARG A 408 -14.91 12.78 25.40
CA ARG A 408 -14.68 14.17 25.68
C ARG A 408 -15.16 14.51 27.08
N GLU A 409 -14.28 15.05 27.91
CA GLU A 409 -14.53 15.48 29.27
C GLU A 409 -14.37 17.01 29.34
N GLY A 410 -15.49 17.72 29.34
CA GLY A 410 -15.45 19.19 29.24
C GLY A 410 -14.84 19.70 27.95
N SER A 411 -13.70 20.37 28.02
CA SER A 411 -12.95 20.86 26.84
C SER A 411 -11.81 19.93 26.41
N VAL A 412 -11.57 18.82 27.10
CA VAL A 412 -10.44 17.91 26.86
C VAL A 412 -10.93 16.60 26.27
N PHE A 413 -10.26 16.12 25.25
CA PHE A 413 -10.47 14.78 24.71
C PHE A 413 -9.60 13.78 25.48
N ARG A 414 -10.15 12.60 25.74
CA ARG A 414 -9.46 11.48 26.37
C ARG A 414 -9.47 10.29 25.40
N ALA A 415 -8.28 9.91 24.94
CA ALA A 415 -8.08 8.76 24.05
C ALA A 415 -7.44 7.61 24.85
N GLU A 416 -8.11 6.47 24.89
CA GLU A 416 -7.58 5.25 25.48
C GLU A 416 -6.70 4.51 24.49
N THR A 417 -5.52 4.09 24.96
CA THR A 417 -4.57 3.29 24.18
C THR A 417 -4.02 2.14 25.05
N PRO A 418 -3.41 1.10 24.46
CA PRO A 418 -2.75 0.05 25.23
C PRO A 418 -1.65 0.58 26.18
N GLY A 419 -1.06 1.73 25.87
CA GLY A 419 -0.01 2.39 26.69
C GLY A 419 -0.55 3.32 27.76
N GLY A 420 -1.87 3.50 27.90
CA GLY A 420 -2.51 4.45 28.82
C GLY A 420 -3.34 5.51 28.10
N ALA A 421 -3.92 6.43 28.87
CA ALA A 421 -4.78 7.48 28.36
C ALA A 421 -3.97 8.73 27.93
N ILE A 422 -4.34 9.29 26.78
CA ILE A 422 -3.80 10.55 26.25
C ILE A 422 -4.89 11.61 26.33
N HIS A 423 -4.59 12.75 26.92
CA HIS A 423 -5.46 13.91 27.00
C HIS A 423 -5.03 14.97 25.98
N ALA A 424 -5.95 15.39 25.13
CA ALA A 424 -5.68 16.35 24.07
C ALA A 424 -6.65 17.54 24.10
N GLY A 425 -6.14 18.74 23.86
CA GLY A 425 -6.98 19.91 23.69
C GLY A 425 -7.81 19.86 22.39
N ARG A 426 -7.27 19.26 21.36
CA ARG A 426 -7.90 19.08 20.03
C ARG A 426 -7.58 17.72 19.45
N VAL A 427 -8.48 17.22 18.58
CA VAL A 427 -8.29 15.94 17.89
C VAL A 427 -8.47 16.15 16.39
N VAL A 428 -7.56 15.62 15.59
CA VAL A 428 -7.75 15.43 14.14
C VAL A 428 -7.98 13.96 13.85
N ASN A 429 -9.16 13.63 13.36
CA ASN A 429 -9.52 12.31 12.88
C ASN A 429 -9.07 12.14 11.42
N ALA A 430 -7.89 11.55 11.23
CA ALA A 430 -7.29 11.20 9.95
C ALA A 430 -7.22 9.66 9.74
N ALA A 431 -8.16 8.92 10.37
CA ALA A 431 -8.18 7.47 10.43
C ALA A 431 -8.61 6.77 9.12
N GLY A 432 -8.72 7.51 8.00
CA GLY A 432 -9.08 6.98 6.69
C GLY A 432 -10.39 6.18 6.73
N PRO A 433 -10.42 4.90 6.28
CA PRO A 433 -11.64 4.09 6.27
C PRO A 433 -12.30 3.88 7.64
N TRP A 434 -11.57 4.09 8.73
CA TRP A 434 -12.09 3.94 10.11
C TRP A 434 -12.54 5.25 10.74
N ALA A 435 -12.45 6.36 10.00
CA ALA A 435 -12.79 7.68 10.53
C ALA A 435 -14.25 7.79 10.99
N GLY A 436 -15.18 7.10 10.30
CA GLY A 436 -16.58 7.02 10.72
C GLY A 436 -16.76 6.41 12.12
N GLN A 437 -16.02 5.35 12.41
CA GLN A 437 -16.07 4.65 13.70
C GLN A 437 -15.47 5.50 14.84
N ILE A 438 -14.39 6.24 14.56
CA ILE A 438 -13.80 7.19 15.52
C ILE A 438 -14.80 8.33 15.81
N ALA A 439 -15.42 8.90 14.79
CA ALA A 439 -16.38 9.99 14.93
C ALA A 439 -17.65 9.56 15.70
N ALA A 440 -18.12 8.33 15.48
CA ALA A 440 -19.30 7.78 16.16
C ALA A 440 -19.10 7.67 17.68
N GLN A 441 -17.88 7.44 18.17
CA GLN A 441 -17.57 7.38 19.61
C GLN A 441 -17.83 8.71 20.33
N LEU A 442 -17.79 9.81 19.59
CA LEU A 442 -18.09 11.16 20.09
C LEU A 442 -19.52 11.62 19.78
N GLY A 443 -20.40 10.72 19.32
CA GLY A 443 -21.75 11.06 18.92
C GLY A 443 -21.86 11.93 17.66
N ALA A 444 -20.80 11.98 16.85
CA ALA A 444 -20.71 12.80 15.63
C ALA A 444 -20.43 11.94 14.38
N PRO A 445 -21.32 10.98 14.03
CA PRO A 445 -21.06 10.08 12.91
C PRO A 445 -20.87 10.84 11.59
N ILE A 446 -19.98 10.30 10.74
CA ILE A 446 -19.71 10.79 9.39
C ILE A 446 -19.84 9.63 8.40
N PRO A 447 -20.31 9.85 7.15
CA PRO A 447 -20.61 8.79 6.19
C PRO A 447 -19.34 8.27 5.50
N VAL A 448 -18.52 7.53 6.23
CA VAL A 448 -17.30 6.90 5.70
C VAL A 448 -17.50 5.40 5.63
N ARG A 449 -17.34 4.86 4.43
CA ARG A 449 -17.26 3.42 4.15
C ARG A 449 -15.89 3.08 3.57
N ALA A 450 -15.55 1.80 3.54
CA ALA A 450 -14.35 1.30 2.87
C ALA A 450 -14.69 0.68 1.51
N THR A 451 -13.76 0.76 0.59
CA THR A 451 -13.75 -0.05 -0.64
C THR A 451 -12.37 -0.69 -0.80
N VAL A 452 -12.33 -1.91 -1.32
CA VAL A 452 -11.07 -2.58 -1.64
C VAL A 452 -10.72 -2.27 -3.09
N GLN A 453 -9.56 -1.67 -3.30
CA GLN A 453 -9.04 -1.38 -4.64
C GLN A 453 -7.72 -2.09 -4.85
N GLN A 454 -7.48 -2.55 -6.08
CA GLN A 454 -6.25 -3.25 -6.42
C GLN A 454 -5.35 -2.45 -7.35
N VAL A 455 -4.07 -2.77 -7.28
CA VAL A 455 -3.00 -2.22 -8.11
C VAL A 455 -2.13 -3.37 -8.59
N ILE A 456 -1.61 -3.25 -9.81
CA ILE A 456 -0.75 -4.24 -10.46
C ILE A 456 0.60 -3.59 -10.77
N ALA A 457 1.68 -4.34 -10.61
CA ALA A 457 3.01 -3.95 -11.09
C ALA A 457 3.57 -5.01 -12.04
N THR A 458 4.19 -4.53 -13.12
CA THR A 458 4.98 -5.36 -14.02
C THR A 458 6.44 -5.42 -13.58
N GLU A 459 7.24 -6.29 -14.18
CA GLU A 459 8.70 -6.15 -14.17
C GLU A 459 9.10 -4.82 -14.82
N ALA A 460 10.35 -4.40 -14.60
CA ALA A 460 10.89 -3.22 -15.26
C ALA A 460 10.93 -3.44 -16.78
N ALA A 461 10.37 -2.52 -17.53
CA ALA A 461 10.58 -2.44 -18.96
C ALA A 461 12.01 -1.95 -19.19
N GLY A 462 12.77 -2.59 -20.05
CA GLY A 462 14.16 -2.22 -20.34
C GLY A 462 14.38 -0.83 -20.95
N ALA A 463 13.28 -0.10 -21.16
CA ALA A 463 13.27 1.25 -21.72
C ALA A 463 12.13 2.07 -21.11
N GLU A 464 12.18 3.39 -21.29
CA GLU A 464 11.06 4.27 -20.98
C GLU A 464 9.98 4.10 -22.04
N LEU A 465 8.84 3.52 -21.62
CA LEU A 465 7.70 3.25 -22.50
C LEU A 465 6.71 4.42 -22.53
N LEU A 466 6.54 5.11 -21.39
CA LEU A 466 5.66 6.27 -21.27
C LEU A 466 6.14 7.22 -20.17
N ARG A 467 5.90 8.52 -20.35
CA ARG A 467 6.24 9.57 -19.37
C ARG A 467 5.02 10.07 -18.61
N PRO A 468 3.93 10.49 -19.30
CA PRO A 468 2.79 11.05 -18.60
C PRO A 468 2.02 9.98 -17.82
N LEU A 469 1.27 10.41 -16.82
CA LEU A 469 0.20 9.61 -16.25
C LEU A 469 -0.89 9.40 -17.30
N VAL A 470 -1.38 8.18 -17.46
CA VAL A 470 -2.41 7.86 -18.46
C VAL A 470 -3.69 7.40 -17.78
N LEU A 471 -4.77 8.08 -18.08
CA LEU A 471 -6.13 7.79 -17.68
C LEU A 471 -6.97 7.47 -18.92
N HIS A 472 -8.10 6.85 -18.72
CA HIS A 472 -9.06 6.59 -19.79
C HIS A 472 -10.39 7.31 -19.50
N GLY A 473 -10.94 8.02 -20.48
CA GLY A 473 -12.15 8.81 -20.29
C GLY A 473 -13.44 8.00 -20.09
N SER A 474 -13.45 6.74 -20.52
CA SER A 474 -14.64 5.87 -20.43
C SER A 474 -14.37 4.50 -19.82
N ARG A 475 -13.12 4.19 -19.47
CA ARG A 475 -12.74 2.90 -18.86
C ARG A 475 -11.93 3.13 -17.60
N HIS A 476 -11.95 2.16 -16.70
CA HIS A 476 -11.17 2.20 -15.48
C HIS A 476 -9.68 1.91 -15.75
N LEU A 477 -8.86 2.97 -15.84
CA LEU A 477 -7.41 2.88 -16.02
C LEU A 477 -6.70 4.06 -15.35
N SER A 478 -5.63 3.75 -14.64
CA SER A 478 -4.56 4.68 -14.27
C SER A 478 -3.25 3.95 -14.51
N LEU A 479 -2.49 4.37 -15.52
CA LEU A 479 -1.27 3.70 -15.98
C LEU A 479 -0.11 4.69 -15.93
N LYS A 480 1.02 4.25 -15.40
CA LYS A 480 2.25 5.03 -15.32
C LYS A 480 3.48 4.14 -15.26
N GLN A 481 4.64 4.72 -15.55
CA GLN A 481 5.94 4.08 -15.39
C GLN A 481 6.72 4.77 -14.28
N GLY A 482 7.12 4.00 -13.25
CA GLY A 482 7.97 4.50 -12.17
C GLY A 482 9.45 4.59 -12.56
N ASP A 483 10.27 5.25 -11.74
CA ASP A 483 11.71 5.47 -11.99
C ASP A 483 12.51 4.18 -12.16
N ALA A 484 12.10 3.10 -11.48
CA ALA A 484 12.72 1.78 -11.64
C ALA A 484 12.24 1.03 -12.90
N GLY A 485 11.50 1.68 -13.80
CA GLY A 485 11.03 1.12 -15.07
C GLY A 485 9.78 0.25 -15.00
N HIS A 486 9.25 -0.05 -13.80
CA HIS A 486 8.03 -0.83 -13.64
C HIS A 486 6.80 -0.06 -14.11
N LEU A 487 5.89 -0.70 -14.82
CA LEU A 487 4.56 -0.16 -15.05
C LEU A 487 3.68 -0.44 -13.83
N ILE A 488 2.97 0.59 -13.38
CA ILE A 488 2.00 0.51 -12.29
C ILE A 488 0.62 0.78 -12.86
N LEU A 489 -0.29 -0.15 -12.66
CA LEU A 489 -1.66 -0.12 -13.17
C LEU A 489 -2.65 -0.05 -12.00
N GLY A 490 -3.55 0.92 -12.08
CA GLY A 490 -4.69 1.10 -11.18
C GLY A 490 -5.93 1.45 -11.98
N GLY A 491 -6.82 2.26 -11.41
CA GLY A 491 -8.07 2.69 -12.04
C GLY A 491 -9.29 2.21 -11.27
N ALA A 492 -9.17 2.11 -9.95
CA ALA A 492 -10.24 1.74 -9.02
C ALA A 492 -10.86 0.32 -9.22
N TRP A 493 -10.16 -0.58 -9.90
CA TRP A 493 -10.60 -1.96 -10.03
C TRP A 493 -10.76 -2.61 -8.64
N PRO A 494 -11.91 -3.25 -8.36
CA PRO A 494 -12.21 -3.75 -7.03
C PRO A 494 -11.36 -4.94 -6.62
N GLY A 495 -11.12 -5.06 -5.32
CA GLY A 495 -10.77 -6.30 -4.64
C GLY A 495 -11.93 -6.80 -3.78
N GLU A 496 -11.67 -7.75 -2.92
CA GLU A 496 -12.64 -8.31 -1.98
C GLU A 496 -12.05 -8.39 -0.55
N LEU A 497 -12.90 -8.60 0.44
CA LEU A 497 -12.47 -9.00 1.78
C LEU A 497 -12.60 -10.51 1.93
N ASP A 498 -11.59 -11.16 2.50
CA ASP A 498 -11.71 -12.58 2.89
C ASP A 498 -12.56 -12.73 4.17
N ALA A 499 -12.83 -13.97 4.57
CA ALA A 499 -13.61 -14.27 5.77
C ALA A 499 -13.02 -13.68 7.07
N ALA A 500 -11.74 -13.32 7.08
CA ALA A 500 -11.07 -12.64 8.20
C ALA A 500 -11.03 -11.11 8.03
N GLY A 501 -11.76 -10.54 7.06
CA GLY A 501 -11.79 -9.10 6.77
C GLY A 501 -10.49 -8.55 6.15
N ARG A 502 -9.64 -9.41 5.58
CA ARG A 502 -8.38 -8.98 4.95
C ARG A 502 -8.58 -8.73 3.46
N PRO A 503 -8.06 -7.62 2.92
CA PRO A 503 -8.19 -7.30 1.51
C PRO A 503 -7.47 -8.33 0.62
N ARG A 504 -8.13 -8.80 -0.45
CA ARG A 504 -7.62 -9.74 -1.44
C ARG A 504 -7.84 -9.25 -2.86
N ASN A 505 -6.95 -9.67 -3.75
CA ASN A 505 -7.08 -9.41 -5.18
C ASN A 505 -8.17 -10.29 -5.79
N LEU A 506 -8.96 -9.72 -6.69
CA LEU A 506 -9.85 -10.45 -7.59
C LEU A 506 -9.14 -10.75 -8.91
N ARG A 507 -9.13 -12.00 -9.32
CA ARG A 507 -8.53 -12.42 -10.60
C ARG A 507 -9.18 -11.69 -11.78
N ALA A 508 -10.51 -11.58 -11.80
CA ALA A 508 -11.25 -10.89 -12.85
C ALA A 508 -10.82 -9.41 -12.99
N SER A 509 -10.55 -8.74 -11.88
CA SER A 509 -10.06 -7.36 -11.87
C SER A 509 -8.61 -7.23 -12.37
N ILE A 510 -7.75 -8.22 -12.08
CA ILE A 510 -6.39 -8.26 -12.66
C ILE A 510 -6.46 -8.42 -14.18
N GLU A 511 -7.27 -9.37 -14.66
CA GLU A 511 -7.45 -9.67 -16.08
C GLU A 511 -8.01 -8.46 -16.83
N GLY A 512 -9.07 -7.84 -16.32
CA GLY A 512 -9.71 -6.69 -16.93
C GLY A 512 -8.83 -5.44 -16.95
N ASN A 513 -8.14 -5.13 -15.86
CA ASN A 513 -7.24 -3.98 -15.81
C ASN A 513 -6.09 -4.12 -16.82
N LEU A 514 -5.50 -5.32 -16.91
CA LEU A 514 -4.46 -5.60 -17.91
C LEU A 514 -4.98 -5.55 -19.35
N TRP A 515 -6.21 -6.00 -19.58
CA TRP A 515 -6.85 -5.90 -20.89
C TRP A 515 -7.02 -4.44 -21.32
N VAL A 516 -7.54 -3.58 -20.45
CA VAL A 516 -7.66 -2.14 -20.72
C VAL A 516 -6.28 -1.50 -20.91
N ALA A 517 -5.31 -1.81 -20.06
CA ALA A 517 -3.97 -1.26 -20.20
C ALA A 517 -3.30 -1.69 -21.53
N ARG A 518 -3.48 -2.94 -21.97
CA ARG A 518 -2.98 -3.43 -23.25
C ARG A 518 -3.65 -2.76 -24.44
N SER A 519 -4.95 -2.44 -24.35
CA SER A 519 -5.64 -1.71 -25.42
C SER A 519 -5.13 -0.28 -25.59
N VAL A 520 -4.50 0.28 -24.56
CA VAL A 520 -3.87 1.62 -24.56
C VAL A 520 -2.38 1.53 -24.90
N LEU A 521 -1.64 0.63 -24.26
CA LEU A 521 -0.20 0.43 -24.42
C LEU A 521 0.09 -1.01 -24.84
N PRO A 522 0.14 -1.33 -26.16
CA PRO A 522 0.37 -2.71 -26.62
C PRO A 522 1.68 -3.33 -26.13
N ALA A 523 2.72 -2.51 -25.89
CA ALA A 523 4.03 -2.96 -25.41
C ALA A 523 3.96 -3.71 -24.06
N ILE A 524 2.90 -3.52 -23.26
CA ILE A 524 2.72 -4.23 -21.99
C ILE A 524 2.61 -5.75 -22.18
N ALA A 525 2.20 -6.21 -23.35
CA ALA A 525 2.07 -7.63 -23.68
C ALA A 525 3.40 -8.39 -23.58
N GLY A 526 4.53 -7.70 -23.78
CA GLY A 526 5.88 -8.27 -23.65
C GLY A 526 6.43 -8.34 -22.22
N LEU A 527 5.69 -7.82 -21.23
CA LEU A 527 6.13 -7.76 -19.84
C LEU A 527 5.48 -8.85 -18.99
N HIS A 528 6.09 -9.13 -17.85
CA HIS A 528 5.50 -10.01 -16.84
C HIS A 528 4.89 -9.20 -15.69
N VAL A 529 3.72 -9.61 -15.24
CA VAL A 529 3.17 -9.17 -13.96
C VAL A 529 3.94 -9.85 -12.85
N ILE A 530 4.51 -9.06 -11.97
CA ILE A 530 5.31 -9.56 -10.84
C ILE A 530 4.59 -9.40 -9.50
N ARG A 531 3.59 -8.52 -9.44
CA ARG A 531 2.88 -8.24 -8.20
C ARG A 531 1.50 -7.62 -8.47
N ALA A 532 0.53 -8.06 -7.67
CA ALA A 532 -0.73 -7.37 -7.46
C ALA A 532 -0.96 -7.21 -5.95
N TRP A 533 -1.53 -6.08 -5.55
CA TRP A 533 -1.88 -5.84 -4.15
C TRP A 533 -3.16 -5.03 -4.05
N THR A 534 -3.75 -5.03 -2.87
CA THR A 534 -4.97 -4.31 -2.55
C THR A 534 -4.74 -3.32 -1.43
N GLY A 535 -5.53 -2.27 -1.40
CA GLY A 535 -5.65 -1.32 -0.31
C GLY A 535 -7.10 -1.03 0.01
N LEU A 536 -7.37 -0.71 1.27
CA LEU A 536 -8.66 -0.16 1.69
C LEU A 536 -8.65 1.35 1.41
N ASN A 537 -9.48 1.80 0.48
CA ASN A 537 -9.70 3.22 0.24
C ASN A 537 -11.02 3.66 0.89
N VAL A 538 -11.19 4.96 1.07
CA VAL A 538 -12.46 5.52 1.56
C VAL A 538 -13.48 5.60 0.43
N LEU A 539 -14.72 5.29 0.75
CA LEU A 539 -15.91 5.58 -0.05
C LEU A 539 -16.73 6.60 0.70
N ILE A 540 -16.80 7.79 0.17
CA ILE A 540 -17.42 8.99 0.78
C ILE A 540 -18.12 9.80 -0.30
N PRO A 541 -19.19 10.53 0.01
CA PRO A 541 -19.90 11.37 -0.97
C PRO A 541 -19.10 12.59 -1.45
N GLY A 542 -18.05 12.96 -0.72
CA GLY A 542 -17.10 14.03 -1.00
C GLY A 542 -16.10 14.15 0.14
N PRO A 543 -15.04 15.00 0.05
CA PRO A 543 -14.09 15.19 1.13
C PRO A 543 -14.78 15.67 2.42
N ILE A 544 -14.40 15.10 3.55
CA ILE A 544 -14.89 15.51 4.88
C ILE A 544 -13.73 16.15 5.61
N LEU A 545 -13.70 17.48 5.63
CA LEU A 545 -12.56 18.26 6.09
C LEU A 545 -12.99 19.38 7.05
N GLY A 546 -12.17 19.65 8.07
CA GLY A 546 -12.32 20.78 8.98
C GLY A 546 -13.00 20.43 10.30
N ALA A 547 -13.38 21.49 11.03
CA ALA A 547 -13.97 21.36 12.36
C ALA A 547 -15.35 20.71 12.32
N ASP A 548 -15.62 19.80 13.25
CA ASP A 548 -16.96 19.25 13.45
C ASP A 548 -17.79 20.23 14.33
N PRO A 549 -18.87 20.81 13.80
CA PRO A 549 -19.65 21.78 14.56
C PRO A 549 -20.40 21.18 15.76
N ARG A 550 -20.57 19.85 15.78
CA ARG A 550 -21.26 19.12 16.85
C ARG A 550 -20.33 18.87 18.04
N VAL A 551 -19.00 18.78 17.79
CA VAL A 551 -17.99 18.46 18.80
C VAL A 551 -16.84 19.48 18.72
N PRO A 552 -16.92 20.60 19.43
CA PRO A 552 -15.87 21.62 19.42
C PRO A 552 -14.50 21.05 19.76
N GLY A 553 -13.49 21.33 18.94
CA GLY A 553 -12.14 20.80 19.06
C GLY A 553 -11.88 19.50 18.29
N LEU A 554 -12.91 18.86 17.72
CA LEU A 554 -12.76 17.74 16.79
C LEU A 554 -12.65 18.28 15.35
N PHE A 555 -11.69 17.77 14.61
CA PHE A 555 -11.48 18.04 13.18
C PHE A 555 -11.45 16.74 12.41
N HIS A 556 -11.90 16.76 11.16
CA HIS A 556 -11.82 15.62 10.25
C HIS A 556 -10.90 15.91 9.08
N ALA A 557 -10.15 14.88 8.64
CA ALA A 557 -9.31 14.92 7.45
C ALA A 557 -9.45 13.60 6.69
N VAL A 558 -10.53 13.49 5.89
CA VAL A 558 -10.89 12.29 5.14
C VAL A 558 -11.17 12.65 3.69
N THR A 559 -10.41 12.06 2.76
CA THR A 559 -10.61 12.21 1.31
C THR A 559 -10.12 10.98 0.55
N PHE A 560 -10.73 10.71 -0.61
CA PHE A 560 -10.31 9.62 -1.51
C PHE A 560 -9.02 9.97 -2.29
N ASN A 561 -8.75 11.24 -2.56
CA ASN A 561 -7.56 11.73 -3.27
C ASN A 561 -6.46 12.20 -2.28
N GLY A 562 -6.24 11.42 -1.22
CA GLY A 562 -5.37 11.80 -0.11
C GLY A 562 -3.92 12.07 -0.52
N TRP A 563 -3.36 11.32 -1.49
CA TRP A 563 -1.99 11.54 -1.93
C TRP A 563 -1.82 12.90 -2.60
N THR A 564 -2.65 13.22 -3.57
CA THR A 564 -2.55 14.53 -4.23
C THR A 564 -2.76 15.66 -3.23
N LEU A 565 -3.78 15.57 -2.37
CA LEU A 565 -4.28 16.69 -1.58
C LEU A 565 -3.68 16.81 -0.17
N ALA A 566 -2.87 15.85 0.30
CA ALA A 566 -2.37 15.84 1.68
C ALA A 566 -1.66 17.13 2.09
N PRO A 567 -0.74 17.73 1.29
CA PRO A 567 -0.05 18.94 1.71
C PRO A 567 -1.00 20.14 1.88
N VAL A 568 -1.87 20.38 0.91
CA VAL A 568 -2.79 21.52 0.96
C VAL A 568 -3.85 21.35 2.06
N ILE A 569 -4.35 20.13 2.29
CA ILE A 569 -5.26 19.83 3.40
C ILE A 569 -4.57 20.08 4.74
N ALA A 570 -3.30 19.72 4.87
CA ALA A 570 -2.56 19.98 6.10
C ALA A 570 -2.47 21.47 6.42
N GLU A 571 -2.21 22.32 5.42
CA GLU A 571 -2.24 23.79 5.61
C GLU A 571 -3.63 24.29 6.00
N LEU A 572 -4.69 23.83 5.32
CA LEU A 572 -6.07 24.24 5.62
C LEU A 572 -6.52 23.81 7.02
N ILE A 573 -6.15 22.60 7.45
CA ILE A 573 -6.46 22.13 8.82
C ILE A 573 -5.65 22.92 9.85
N ALA A 574 -4.37 23.21 9.60
CA ALA A 574 -3.57 24.02 10.49
C ALA A 574 -4.11 25.46 10.62
N GLU A 575 -4.57 26.04 9.52
CA GLU A 575 -5.27 27.33 9.55
C GLU A 575 -6.55 27.26 10.41
N ALA A 576 -7.38 26.23 10.24
CA ALA A 576 -8.58 26.02 11.03
C ALA A 576 -8.27 25.81 12.54
N LEU A 577 -7.20 25.10 12.85
CA LEU A 577 -6.72 24.92 14.24
C LEU A 577 -6.36 26.24 14.92
N ARG A 578 -5.95 27.27 14.18
CA ARG A 578 -5.68 28.63 14.69
C ARG A 578 -6.91 29.52 14.71
N GLY A 579 -8.09 29.01 14.33
CA GLY A 579 -9.32 29.80 14.22
C GLY A 579 -9.41 30.61 12.93
N GLY A 580 -8.59 30.32 11.92
CA GLY A 580 -8.67 30.89 10.57
C GLY A 580 -9.79 30.26 9.73
N LYS A 581 -9.83 30.62 8.44
CA LYS A 581 -10.89 30.22 7.50
C LYS A 581 -11.00 28.70 7.29
N GLY A 582 -9.86 27.99 7.21
CA GLY A 582 -9.79 26.55 7.02
C GLY A 582 -10.34 26.06 5.68
N PRO A 583 -10.73 24.75 5.60
CA PRO A 583 -11.26 24.15 4.38
C PRO A 583 -12.59 24.78 3.93
N PRO A 584 -12.88 24.76 2.60
CA PRO A 584 -14.18 25.19 2.07
C PRO A 584 -15.37 24.56 2.80
N ALA A 585 -16.44 25.36 3.00
CA ALA A 585 -17.61 24.94 3.78
C ALA A 585 -18.32 23.69 3.22
N VAL A 586 -18.24 23.48 1.91
CA VAL A 586 -18.80 22.28 1.24
C VAL A 586 -18.16 20.96 1.72
N PHE A 587 -16.95 21.02 2.26
CA PHE A 587 -16.26 19.86 2.85
C PHE A 587 -16.55 19.68 4.34
N SER A 588 -17.30 20.58 4.95
CA SER A 588 -17.61 20.49 6.37
C SER A 588 -18.36 19.20 6.70
N PRO A 589 -18.05 18.54 7.82
CA PRO A 589 -18.83 17.40 8.32
C PRO A 589 -20.34 17.67 8.38
N ALA A 590 -20.75 18.91 8.63
CA ALA A 590 -22.16 19.32 8.66
C ALA A 590 -22.87 19.16 7.31
N ALA A 591 -22.17 19.30 6.19
CA ALA A 591 -22.75 19.13 4.86
C ALA A 591 -23.25 17.69 4.59
N TYR A 592 -22.76 16.72 5.37
CA TYR A 592 -23.07 15.30 5.23
C TYR A 592 -23.96 14.74 6.36
N GLY A 593 -24.37 15.57 7.34
CA GLY A 593 -25.03 15.12 8.57
C GLY A 593 -26.54 14.85 8.49
N SER A 594 -27.18 14.98 7.32
CA SER A 594 -28.64 14.84 7.18
C SER A 594 -29.10 13.85 6.10
N ARG A 595 -28.19 13.09 5.49
CA ARG A 595 -28.56 12.03 4.53
C ARG A 595 -28.29 10.66 5.17
N SER A 596 -29.23 10.21 6.02
CA SER A 596 -29.33 8.84 6.51
C SER A 596 -29.94 7.93 5.44
#